data_ed85c1339c7c8f0b9b9d66fd15b5079f
#
_entry.id   ed85c1339c7c8f0b9b9d66fd15b5079f
#
_cell.length_a   1.000
_cell.length_b   1.000
_cell.length_c   1.000
_cell.angle_alpha   90.00
_cell.angle_beta   90.00
_cell.angle_gamma   90.00
#
_symmetry.space_group_name_H-M   'P 1'
#
loop_
_entity.id
_entity.type
_entity.pdbx_description
1 polymer ?
#
loop_
_entity_poly.entity_id
_entity_poly.type
_entity_poly.pdbx_seq_one_letter_code
_entity_poly.pdbx_strand_id
1 'polypeptide(L)'
;MDETRAPVLDPGSRKTKTGYFSLARDDRPWGGGAPPGVAFSYAPGRGGIHAERILQGFSGILQVDGYAGYNRLIVPERVGPDIQLAYCWAHARRKLMEIVRNGSAPIAEDGVKRIGELYRIEAGLRGRVRRLVSLDGRNVQPH
;
A
#
# COMPACT_ATOMS: atom_id res chain seq x y z
N MET A 1 -1.32 0.58 2.23
CA MET A 1 -2.29 1.64 2.58
C MET A 1 -2.95 2.15 1.31
N ASP A 2 -4.22 2.43 1.34
CA ASP A 2 -4.99 2.90 0.18
C ASP A 2 -6.17 3.76 0.69
N GLU A 3 -6.64 4.71 -0.11
CA GLU A 3 -7.76 5.57 0.27
C GLU A 3 -8.97 5.28 -0.62
N THR A 4 -10.08 4.96 0.03
CA THR A 4 -11.36 4.76 -0.64
C THR A 4 -12.26 5.97 -0.44
N ARG A 5 -12.78 6.53 -1.51
CA ARG A 5 -13.76 7.61 -1.45
C ARG A 5 -15.12 7.07 -0.99
N ALA A 6 -15.72 7.72 -0.04
CA ALA A 6 -17.09 7.41 0.40
C ALA A 6 -17.91 8.70 0.54
N PRO A 7 -19.18 8.69 0.12
CA PRO A 7 -20.08 9.78 0.42
C PRO A 7 -20.41 9.76 1.91
N VAL A 8 -20.24 10.90 2.58
CA VAL A 8 -20.53 11.08 4.01
C VAL A 8 -21.58 12.16 4.15
N LEU A 9 -22.60 11.89 4.95
CA LEU A 9 -23.61 12.89 5.26
C LEU A 9 -22.96 14.07 5.98
N ASP A 10 -23.29 15.27 5.52
CA ASP A 10 -22.88 16.51 6.18
C ASP A 10 -24.04 17.04 7.02
N PRO A 11 -24.02 16.82 8.35
CA PRO A 11 -25.11 17.21 9.22
C PRO A 11 -25.41 18.71 9.09
N GLY A 12 -26.69 19.05 8.89
CA GLY A 12 -27.12 20.42 8.74
C GLY A 12 -27.14 20.98 7.32
N SER A 13 -26.39 20.39 6.36
CA SER A 13 -26.34 20.90 4.98
C SER A 13 -27.29 20.21 4.02
N ARG A 14 -27.92 19.09 4.41
CA ARG A 14 -28.71 18.17 3.55
C ARG A 14 -27.96 17.72 2.28
N LYS A 15 -26.65 17.76 2.30
CA LYS A 15 -25.75 17.36 1.21
C LYS A 15 -24.79 16.27 1.70
N THR A 16 -24.23 15.53 0.77
CA THR A 16 -23.10 14.63 1.05
C THR A 16 -21.82 15.34 0.69
N LYS A 17 -20.77 15.11 1.48
CA LYS A 17 -19.38 15.43 1.15
C LYS A 17 -18.58 14.15 0.97
N THR A 18 -17.50 14.24 0.24
CA THR A 18 -16.60 13.10 0.05
C THR A 18 -15.69 12.97 1.26
N GLY A 19 -15.78 11.84 1.96
CA GLY A 19 -14.79 11.42 2.96
C GLY A 19 -13.83 10.42 2.37
N TYR A 20 -12.69 10.25 3.03
CA TYR A 20 -11.66 9.29 2.66
C TYR A 20 -11.36 8.39 3.84
N PHE A 21 -11.26 7.09 3.56
CA PHE A 21 -10.88 6.08 4.54
C PHE A 21 -9.52 5.53 4.16
N SER A 22 -8.61 5.50 5.10
CA SER A 22 -7.31 4.88 4.90
C SER A 22 -7.37 3.46 5.44
N LEU A 23 -6.84 2.53 4.65
CA LEU A 23 -6.81 1.11 4.96
C LEU A 23 -5.38 0.70 5.25
N ALA A 24 -5.18 0.02 6.35
CA ALA A 24 -3.92 -0.65 6.65
C ALA A 24 -4.15 -2.16 6.66
N ARG A 25 -3.23 -2.91 6.07
CA ARG A 25 -3.26 -4.36 6.03
C ARG A 25 -1.89 -4.90 6.42
N ASP A 26 -1.87 -6.06 7.05
CA ASP A 26 -0.63 -6.68 7.47
C ASP A 26 0.15 -7.37 6.33
N ASP A 27 1.32 -7.86 6.64
CA ASP A 27 2.33 -8.39 5.73
C ASP A 27 2.47 -9.92 5.76
N ARG A 28 1.50 -10.65 6.32
CA ARG A 28 1.59 -12.12 6.46
C ARG A 28 1.97 -12.88 5.19
N PRO A 29 1.53 -12.49 3.98
CA PRO A 29 1.98 -13.13 2.76
C PRO A 29 3.49 -13.10 2.56
N TRP A 30 4.19 -12.18 3.22
CA TRP A 30 5.62 -11.91 3.11
C TRP A 30 6.43 -12.45 4.30
N GLY A 31 5.84 -13.28 5.16
CA GLY A 31 6.52 -13.90 6.27
C GLY A 31 6.24 -13.29 7.65
N GLY A 32 5.39 -12.27 7.73
CA GLY A 32 4.94 -11.73 9.00
C GLY A 32 4.19 -12.76 9.83
N GLY A 33 4.41 -12.79 11.14
CA GLY A 33 3.80 -13.74 12.07
C GLY A 33 2.46 -13.29 12.66
N ALA A 34 2.14 -12.00 12.56
CA ALA A 34 0.92 -11.45 13.14
C ALA A 34 -0.35 -11.81 12.34
N PRO A 35 -1.52 -11.91 12.96
CA PRO A 35 -2.78 -12.09 12.26
C PRO A 35 -3.05 -10.91 11.31
N PRO A 36 -3.71 -11.13 10.14
CA PRO A 36 -4.06 -10.03 9.25
C PRO A 36 -5.02 -9.09 9.95
N GLY A 37 -4.71 -7.80 9.87
CA GLY A 37 -5.55 -6.74 10.38
C GLY A 37 -5.92 -5.75 9.30
N VAL A 38 -7.14 -5.25 9.33
CA VAL A 38 -7.58 -4.12 8.50
C VAL A 38 -8.07 -3.03 9.45
N ALA A 39 -7.44 -1.85 9.35
CA ALA A 39 -7.86 -0.68 10.08
C ALA A 39 -8.46 0.35 9.12
N PHE A 40 -9.61 0.88 9.50
CA PHE A 40 -10.29 1.94 8.76
C PHE A 40 -10.17 3.25 9.54
N SER A 41 -9.75 4.30 8.86
CA SER A 41 -9.67 5.63 9.46
C SER A 41 -10.33 6.64 8.54
N TYR A 42 -11.26 7.42 9.10
CA TYR A 42 -11.90 8.48 8.36
C TYR A 42 -11.00 9.72 8.28
N ALA A 43 -10.95 10.31 7.09
CA ALA A 43 -10.33 11.61 6.86
C ALA A 43 -11.22 12.48 5.97
N PRO A 44 -11.39 13.79 6.28
CA PRO A 44 -12.24 14.68 5.49
C PRO A 44 -11.63 15.07 4.13
N GLY A 45 -10.44 14.62 3.83
CA GLY A 45 -9.72 14.91 2.59
C GLY A 45 -8.56 13.96 2.35
N ARG A 46 -7.94 14.05 1.16
CA ARG A 46 -6.80 13.23 0.75
C ARG A 46 -5.44 13.84 1.12
N GLY A 47 -5.40 14.99 1.80
CA GLY A 47 -4.12 15.65 2.13
C GLY A 47 -3.17 14.71 2.87
N GLY A 48 -1.88 14.71 2.50
CA GLY A 48 -0.85 13.88 3.13
C GLY A 48 -0.73 14.02 4.64
N ILE A 49 -1.22 15.13 5.19
CA ILE A 49 -1.30 15.36 6.64
C ILE A 49 -2.19 14.32 7.35
N HIS A 50 -3.22 13.81 6.67
CA HIS A 50 -4.06 12.77 7.25
C HIS A 50 -3.33 11.43 7.32
N ALA A 51 -2.56 11.09 6.27
CA ALA A 51 -1.70 9.91 6.27
C ALA A 51 -0.63 10.00 7.37
N GLU A 52 0.00 11.15 7.54
CA GLU A 52 0.98 11.40 8.58
C GLU A 52 0.41 11.19 9.98
N ARG A 53 -0.80 11.71 10.25
CA ARG A 53 -1.50 11.53 11.53
C ARG A 53 -1.87 10.08 11.79
N ILE A 54 -2.38 9.35 10.78
CA ILE A 54 -2.80 7.96 10.91
C ILE A 54 -1.60 7.05 11.15
N LEU A 55 -0.46 7.37 10.55
CA LEU A 55 0.79 6.61 10.63
C LEU A 55 1.75 7.17 11.70
N GLN A 56 1.25 7.96 12.63
CA GLN A 56 2.05 8.43 13.75
C GLN A 56 2.60 7.24 14.55
N GLY A 57 3.92 7.18 14.70
CA GLY A 57 4.61 6.07 15.38
C GLY A 57 4.86 4.83 14.52
N PHE A 58 4.35 4.77 13.29
CA PHE A 58 4.67 3.67 12.38
C PHE A 58 6.11 3.78 11.86
N SER A 59 6.81 2.64 11.82
CA SER A 59 8.13 2.48 11.18
C SER A 59 8.11 1.27 10.25
N GLY A 60 8.94 1.31 9.21
CA GLY A 60 9.10 0.20 8.28
C GLY A 60 8.60 0.47 6.88
N ILE A 61 8.26 -0.57 6.14
CA ILE A 61 7.87 -0.49 4.73
C ILE A 61 6.36 -0.25 4.62
N LEU A 62 5.97 0.84 3.97
CA LEU A 62 4.59 1.18 3.67
C LEU A 62 4.31 1.02 2.17
N GLN A 63 3.47 0.05 1.81
CA GLN A 63 3.04 -0.10 0.43
C GLN A 63 1.91 0.89 0.11
N VAL A 64 2.07 1.66 -0.99
CA VAL A 64 1.16 2.72 -1.43
C VAL A 64 0.88 2.64 -2.94
N ASP A 65 -0.16 3.34 -3.40
CA ASP A 65 -0.56 3.39 -4.82
C ASP A 65 0.26 4.37 -5.67
N GLY A 66 1.16 5.15 -5.06
CA GLY A 66 1.94 6.21 -5.73
C GLY A 66 1.30 7.59 -5.69
N TYR A 67 0.25 7.79 -4.89
CA TYR A 67 -0.29 9.13 -4.66
C TYR A 67 0.75 10.06 -4.00
N ALA A 68 0.95 11.24 -4.59
CA ALA A 68 1.99 12.18 -4.16
C ALA A 68 1.84 12.68 -2.70
N GLY A 69 0.63 12.58 -2.13
CA GLY A 69 0.40 12.91 -0.73
C GLY A 69 1.24 12.09 0.25
N TYR A 70 1.65 10.88 -0.13
CA TYR A 70 2.51 10.04 0.71
C TYR A 70 3.97 10.49 0.74
N ASN A 71 4.43 11.32 -0.21
CA ASN A 71 5.80 11.85 -0.19
C ASN A 71 6.08 12.63 1.09
N ARG A 72 5.05 13.17 1.73
CA ARG A 72 5.15 13.84 3.03
C ARG A 72 5.67 12.93 4.15
N LEU A 73 5.51 11.62 4.00
CA LEU A 73 5.94 10.62 4.99
C LEU A 73 7.46 10.35 4.96
N ILE A 74 8.15 10.78 3.90
CA ILE A 74 9.58 10.51 3.66
C ILE A 74 10.43 11.78 3.52
N VAL A 75 9.87 12.95 3.85
CA VAL A 75 10.67 14.19 3.86
C VAL A 75 11.62 14.20 5.06
N PRO A 76 12.84 14.76 4.90
CA PRO A 76 13.85 14.78 5.97
C PRO A 76 13.39 15.48 7.26
N GLU A 77 12.51 16.46 7.13
CA GLU A 77 11.98 17.26 8.24
C GLU A 77 10.88 16.57 9.03
N ARG A 78 10.45 15.39 8.60
CA ARG A 78 9.42 14.63 9.31
C ARG A 78 9.93 14.18 10.66
N VAL A 79 9.19 14.50 11.72
CA VAL A 79 9.45 13.99 13.06
C VAL A 79 8.78 12.63 13.24
N GLY A 80 9.55 11.63 13.63
CA GLY A 80 9.03 10.27 13.87
C GLY A 80 9.93 9.18 13.29
N PRO A 81 9.56 7.91 13.49
CA PRO A 81 10.33 6.77 12.98
C PRO A 81 10.39 6.73 11.45
N ASP A 82 11.43 6.12 10.88
CA ASP A 82 11.64 6.04 9.44
C ASP A 82 10.57 5.20 8.74
N ILE A 83 10.07 5.73 7.63
CA ILE A 83 9.14 5.05 6.72
C ILE A 83 9.79 4.91 5.36
N GLN A 84 9.75 3.70 4.81
CA GLN A 84 10.12 3.41 3.43
C GLN A 84 8.87 3.21 2.58
N LEU A 85 8.72 3.96 1.48
CA LEU A 85 7.61 3.74 0.56
C LEU A 85 7.93 2.63 -0.44
N ALA A 86 7.03 1.67 -0.56
CA ALA A 86 7.01 0.66 -1.62
C ALA A 86 5.80 0.90 -2.52
N TYR A 87 6.01 1.07 -3.82
CA TYR A 87 4.93 1.33 -4.76
C TYR A 87 4.27 0.05 -5.25
N CYS A 88 2.94 0.05 -5.23
CA CYS A 88 2.13 -1.12 -5.57
C CYS A 88 2.15 -1.41 -7.07
N TRP A 89 2.74 -2.51 -7.50
CA TRP A 89 2.77 -2.95 -8.89
C TRP A 89 1.39 -3.19 -9.50
N ALA A 90 0.40 -3.58 -8.71
CA ALA A 90 -0.97 -3.74 -9.20
C ALA A 90 -1.58 -2.41 -9.66
N HIS A 91 -1.29 -1.31 -8.96
CA HIS A 91 -1.71 0.03 -9.37
C HIS A 91 -0.98 0.51 -10.61
N ALA A 92 0.34 0.33 -10.69
CA ALA A 92 1.13 0.63 -11.88
C ALA A 92 0.62 -0.16 -13.10
N ARG A 93 0.41 -1.48 -12.94
CA ARG A 93 -0.13 -2.33 -14.00
C ARG A 93 -1.50 -1.88 -14.48
N ARG A 94 -2.39 -1.49 -13.56
CA ARG A 94 -3.73 -0.98 -13.92
C ARG A 94 -3.62 0.24 -14.82
N LYS A 95 -2.74 1.19 -14.50
CA LYS A 95 -2.51 2.39 -15.31
C LYS A 95 -1.97 2.07 -16.69
N LEU A 96 -1.01 1.16 -16.81
CA LEU A 96 -0.52 0.70 -18.11
C LEU A 96 -1.62 0.01 -18.92
N MET A 97 -2.44 -0.83 -18.29
CA MET A 97 -3.57 -1.49 -18.95
C MET A 97 -4.65 -0.51 -19.43
N GLU A 98 -4.88 0.60 -18.72
CA GLU A 98 -5.77 1.67 -19.18
C GLU A 98 -5.25 2.27 -20.50
N ILE A 99 -3.92 2.50 -20.61
CA ILE A 99 -3.29 3.01 -21.82
C ILE A 99 -3.43 2.00 -22.98
N VAL A 100 -3.10 0.72 -22.73
CA VAL A 100 -3.19 -0.35 -23.75
C VAL A 100 -4.62 -0.52 -24.29
N ARG A 101 -5.63 -0.36 -23.47
CA ARG A 101 -7.05 -0.45 -23.88
C ARG A 101 -7.48 0.68 -24.82
N ASN A 102 -6.79 1.80 -24.80
CA ASN A 102 -7.12 2.97 -25.60
C ASN A 102 -6.45 2.96 -26.98
N GLY A 103 -5.67 1.95 -27.31
CA GLY A 103 -5.03 1.79 -28.62
C GLY A 103 -3.64 1.18 -28.53
N SER A 104 -2.93 1.12 -29.66
CA SER A 104 -1.58 0.58 -29.72
C SER A 104 -0.61 1.38 -28.87
N ALA A 105 0.01 0.71 -27.87
CA ALA A 105 0.92 1.31 -26.91
C ALA A 105 2.08 0.37 -26.57
N PRO A 106 3.04 0.13 -27.49
CA PRO A 106 4.09 -0.89 -27.33
C PRO A 106 4.88 -0.79 -26.02
N ILE A 107 5.17 0.42 -25.57
CA ILE A 107 5.90 0.64 -24.30
C ILE A 107 5.04 0.20 -23.10
N ALA A 108 3.75 0.52 -23.11
CA ALA A 108 2.85 0.12 -22.03
C ALA A 108 2.60 -1.40 -22.05
N GLU A 109 2.50 -2.00 -23.22
CA GLU A 109 2.37 -3.45 -23.42
C GLU A 109 3.61 -4.19 -22.86
N ASP A 110 4.83 -3.73 -23.18
CA ASP A 110 6.05 -4.28 -22.61
C ASP A 110 6.08 -4.13 -21.08
N GLY A 111 5.68 -2.98 -20.56
CA GLY A 111 5.56 -2.74 -19.12
C GLY A 111 4.61 -3.73 -18.44
N VAL A 112 3.44 -3.97 -19.01
CA VAL A 112 2.46 -4.96 -18.51
C VAL A 112 3.06 -6.37 -18.51
N LYS A 113 3.77 -6.75 -19.58
CA LYS A 113 4.44 -8.05 -19.70
C LYS A 113 5.49 -8.23 -18.60
N ARG A 114 6.38 -7.25 -18.39
CA ARG A 114 7.42 -7.30 -17.36
C ARG A 114 6.85 -7.41 -15.95
N ILE A 115 5.79 -6.67 -15.65
CA ILE A 115 5.10 -6.80 -14.37
C ILE A 115 4.48 -8.20 -14.22
N GLY A 116 3.97 -8.79 -15.29
CA GLY A 116 3.48 -10.17 -15.31
C GLY A 116 4.58 -11.19 -15.01
N GLU A 117 5.81 -10.94 -15.44
CA GLU A 117 6.99 -11.76 -15.11
C GLU A 117 7.34 -11.67 -13.63
N LEU A 118 7.31 -10.47 -13.05
CA LEU A 118 7.51 -10.29 -11.61
C LEU A 118 6.48 -11.08 -10.80
N TYR A 119 5.20 -11.05 -11.20
CA TYR A 119 4.16 -11.83 -10.51
C TYR A 119 4.36 -13.34 -10.61
N ARG A 120 4.92 -13.85 -11.73
CA ARG A 120 5.25 -15.28 -11.85
C ARG A 120 6.39 -15.67 -10.90
N ILE A 121 7.40 -14.84 -10.78
CA ILE A 121 8.50 -15.04 -9.83
C ILE A 121 7.96 -15.03 -8.40
N GLU A 122 7.16 -14.02 -8.05
CA GLU A 122 6.54 -13.90 -6.74
C GLU A 122 5.69 -15.12 -6.37
N ALA A 123 4.86 -15.59 -7.31
CA ALA A 123 4.03 -16.78 -7.09
C ALA A 123 4.86 -18.03 -6.77
N GLY A 124 6.04 -18.16 -7.37
CA GLY A 124 6.99 -19.24 -7.10
C GLY A 124 7.69 -19.12 -5.73
N LEU A 125 7.75 -17.93 -5.16
CA LEU A 125 8.41 -17.65 -3.88
C LEU A 125 7.43 -17.66 -2.71
N ARG A 126 6.14 -17.43 -2.95
CA ARG A 126 5.10 -17.43 -1.90
C ARG A 126 5.12 -18.76 -1.13
N GLY A 127 5.28 -18.67 0.18
CA GLY A 127 5.37 -19.83 1.08
C GLY A 127 6.76 -20.49 1.17
N ARG A 128 7.72 -20.17 0.29
CA ARG A 128 9.10 -20.67 0.42
C ARG A 128 9.88 -19.93 1.50
N VAL A 129 9.64 -18.64 1.67
CA VAL A 129 10.25 -17.82 2.72
C VAL A 129 9.94 -18.40 4.10
N ARG A 130 8.73 -18.89 4.35
CA ARG A 130 8.36 -19.61 5.58
C ARG A 130 9.22 -20.87 5.82
N ARG A 131 9.60 -21.61 4.76
CA ARG A 131 10.45 -22.80 4.90
C ARG A 131 11.88 -22.45 5.22
N LEU A 132 12.44 -21.42 4.62
CA LEU A 132 13.85 -21.01 4.84
C LEU A 132 14.04 -20.47 6.26
N VAL A 133 13.12 -19.65 6.75
CA VAL A 133 13.15 -19.15 8.14
C VAL A 133 12.97 -20.28 9.17
N SER A 134 12.20 -21.33 8.82
CA SER A 134 12.03 -22.51 9.67
C SER A 134 13.24 -23.46 9.69
N LEU A 135 14.08 -23.42 8.66
CA LEU A 135 15.29 -24.25 8.59
C LEU A 135 16.49 -23.66 9.32
N ASP A 136 16.51 -22.34 9.53
CA ASP A 136 17.61 -21.65 10.22
C ASP A 136 17.55 -21.74 11.76
N GLY A 137 16.57 -22.47 12.32
CA GLY A 137 16.56 -22.95 13.72
C GLY A 137 16.73 -21.89 14.82
N ARG A 138 16.70 -20.60 14.49
CA ARG A 138 16.77 -19.54 15.47
C ARG A 138 15.37 -19.18 15.95
N ASN A 139 15.03 -19.79 17.07
CA ASN A 139 13.86 -19.46 17.87
C ASN A 139 13.96 -17.98 18.30
N VAL A 140 13.35 -17.08 17.51
CA VAL A 140 13.14 -15.70 17.96
C VAL A 140 11.93 -15.75 18.89
N GLN A 141 12.20 -15.76 20.17
CA GLN A 141 11.17 -15.62 21.20
C GLN A 141 10.51 -14.23 21.05
N PRO A 142 9.19 -14.14 21.02
CA PRO A 142 8.52 -12.85 21.07
C PRO A 142 8.67 -12.26 22.48
N HIS A 143 9.15 -11.03 22.53
CA HIS A 143 9.03 -10.16 23.69
C HIS A 143 7.71 -9.42 23.64
#